data_a1e30357a9b91e0cf470152a73dcefe7
#
_entry.id   a1e30357a9b91e0cf470152a73dcefe7
#
_cell.length_a   1.000
_cell.length_b   1.000
_cell.length_c   1.000
_cell.angle_alpha   90.00
_cell.angle_beta   90.00
_cell.angle_gamma   90.00
#
_symmetry.space_group_name_H-M   'P 1'
#
loop_
_entity.id
_entity.type
_entity.pdbx_description
1 polymer ?
#
loop_
_entity_poly.entity_id
_entity_poly.type
_entity_poly.pdbx_seq_one_letter_code
_entity_poly.pdbx_strand_id
1 'polypeptide(L)'
;MNIAAESRRNTRKNKMQKFDWVKEFPGAVTVSDLDGIILDMNDRAAKGYEKDGGRALIGKNMLDCHPEPARTKTAQLLQARQKNVYTIEKNGVKKLIYQSPWYENGECRGLVELSLEIPFELPHFIRK
;
A
#
# COMPACT_ATOMS: atom_id res chain seq x y z
N MET A 1 0.48 -35.15 -26.92
CA MET A 1 0.33 -34.20 -25.83
C MET A 1 1.66 -34.00 -25.09
N ASN A 2 2.11 -32.80 -25.00
CA ASN A 2 3.44 -32.53 -24.41
C ASN A 2 3.29 -32.03 -22.96
N ILE A 3 3.24 -32.96 -22.02
CA ILE A 3 3.06 -32.70 -20.60
C ILE A 3 4.20 -31.81 -20.05
N ALA A 4 5.43 -31.99 -20.55
CA ALA A 4 6.57 -31.19 -20.13
C ALA A 4 6.41 -29.72 -20.53
N ALA A 5 5.88 -29.41 -21.71
CA ALA A 5 5.66 -28.05 -22.16
C ALA A 5 4.55 -27.37 -21.35
N GLU A 6 3.48 -28.09 -21.01
CA GLU A 6 2.42 -27.56 -20.15
C GLU A 6 2.93 -27.26 -18.75
N SER A 7 3.71 -28.18 -18.18
CA SER A 7 4.33 -27.99 -16.86
C SER A 7 5.23 -26.77 -16.84
N ARG A 8 6.07 -26.57 -17.88
CA ARG A 8 6.92 -25.38 -17.98
C ARG A 8 6.13 -24.10 -18.10
N ARG A 9 5.05 -24.08 -18.85
CA ARG A 9 4.18 -22.90 -18.97
C ARG A 9 3.51 -22.57 -17.66
N ASN A 10 3.01 -23.57 -16.95
CA ASN A 10 2.40 -23.37 -15.64
C ASN A 10 3.41 -22.86 -14.61
N THR A 11 4.64 -23.38 -14.60
CA THR A 11 5.71 -22.92 -13.71
C THR A 11 6.07 -21.48 -14.02
N ARG A 12 6.19 -21.13 -15.30
CA ARG A 12 6.50 -19.74 -15.72
C ARG A 12 5.38 -18.78 -15.31
N LYS A 13 4.13 -19.16 -15.52
CA LYS A 13 2.96 -18.38 -15.12
C LYS A 13 2.91 -18.19 -13.62
N ASN A 14 3.20 -19.25 -12.84
CA ASN A 14 3.25 -19.16 -11.38
C ASN A 14 4.37 -18.26 -10.90
N LYS A 15 5.56 -18.27 -11.55
CA LYS A 15 6.64 -17.35 -11.24
C LYS A 15 6.24 -15.90 -11.47
N MET A 16 5.52 -15.59 -12.57
CA MET A 16 5.02 -14.25 -12.84
C MET A 16 3.97 -13.81 -11.82
N GLN A 17 3.09 -14.74 -11.39
CA GLN A 17 2.10 -14.46 -10.34
C GLN A 17 2.73 -14.24 -8.96
N LYS A 18 3.89 -14.89 -8.73
CA LYS A 18 4.65 -14.76 -7.47
C LYS A 18 5.71 -13.67 -7.55
N PHE A 19 5.71 -12.88 -8.59
CA PHE A 19 6.65 -11.80 -8.78
C PHE A 19 6.33 -10.69 -7.78
N ASP A 20 7.06 -10.66 -6.69
CA ASP A 20 6.79 -9.77 -5.57
C ASP A 20 7.58 -8.45 -5.69
N TRP A 21 7.13 -7.59 -6.60
CA TRP A 21 7.74 -6.29 -6.80
C TRP A 21 7.51 -5.35 -5.61
N VAL A 22 6.48 -5.62 -4.80
CA VAL A 22 6.09 -4.76 -3.69
C VAL A 22 7.04 -4.87 -2.52
N LYS A 23 7.54 -6.08 -2.24
CA LYS A 23 8.32 -6.37 -1.03
C LYS A 23 9.48 -5.40 -0.80
N GLU A 24 10.29 -5.17 -1.83
CA GLU A 24 11.46 -4.30 -1.75
C GLU A 24 11.31 -3.01 -2.55
N PHE A 25 10.10 -2.70 -2.99
CA PHE A 25 9.81 -1.43 -3.65
C PHE A 25 10.25 -0.28 -2.75
N PRO A 26 10.98 0.74 -3.30
CA PRO A 26 11.53 1.83 -2.48
C PRO A 26 10.49 2.90 -2.12
N GLY A 27 9.32 2.50 -1.73
CA GLY A 27 8.25 3.31 -1.20
C GLY A 27 7.48 2.46 -0.22
N ALA A 28 6.87 3.06 0.79
CA ALA A 28 6.08 2.32 1.76
C ALA A 28 4.71 1.96 1.19
N VAL A 29 4.32 0.71 1.32
CA VAL A 29 3.01 0.20 0.89
C VAL A 29 2.39 -0.54 2.06
N THR A 30 1.18 -0.13 2.45
CA THR A 30 0.40 -0.76 3.53
C THR A 30 -1.00 -1.03 3.01
N VAL A 31 -1.50 -2.24 3.24
CA VAL A 31 -2.81 -2.67 2.75
C VAL A 31 -3.67 -3.09 3.94
N SER A 32 -4.91 -2.63 3.96
CA SER A 32 -5.89 -3.02 4.97
C SER A 32 -7.16 -3.56 4.33
N ASP A 33 -7.97 -4.24 5.13
CA ASP A 33 -9.32 -4.63 4.74
C ASP A 33 -10.32 -3.49 5.06
N LEU A 34 -11.60 -3.74 4.81
CA LEU A 34 -12.66 -2.74 5.05
C LEU A 34 -12.86 -2.42 6.53
N ASP A 35 -12.48 -3.31 7.42
CA ASP A 35 -12.58 -3.08 8.87
C ASP A 35 -11.36 -2.35 9.42
N GLY A 36 -10.37 -2.08 8.59
CA GLY A 36 -9.14 -1.40 9.00
C GLY A 36 -8.05 -2.34 9.50
N ILE A 37 -8.24 -3.64 9.37
CA ILE A 37 -7.22 -4.62 9.75
C ILE A 37 -6.10 -4.59 8.72
N ILE A 38 -4.87 -4.43 9.19
CA ILE A 38 -3.70 -4.43 8.31
C ILE A 38 -3.47 -5.85 7.81
N LEU A 39 -3.53 -6.02 6.49
CA LEU A 39 -3.36 -7.31 5.83
C LEU A 39 -1.92 -7.58 5.43
N ASP A 40 -1.22 -6.53 4.99
CA ASP A 40 0.13 -6.67 4.49
C ASP A 40 0.84 -5.31 4.49
N MET A 41 2.17 -5.35 4.49
CA MET A 41 3.01 -4.19 4.30
C MET A 41 4.36 -4.63 3.73
N ASN A 42 4.97 -3.76 2.94
CA ASN A 42 6.28 -4.07 2.39
C ASN A 42 7.40 -3.70 3.38
N ASP A 43 8.65 -3.98 2.98
CA ASP A 43 9.81 -3.75 3.84
C ASP A 43 9.96 -2.29 4.25
N ARG A 44 9.71 -1.37 3.33
CA ARG A 44 9.81 0.07 3.60
C ARG A 44 8.76 0.52 4.62
N ALA A 45 7.54 0.03 4.52
CA ALA A 45 6.49 0.33 5.49
C ALA A 45 6.83 -0.24 6.86
N ALA A 46 7.29 -1.49 6.91
CA ALA A 46 7.68 -2.13 8.17
C ALA A 46 8.78 -1.34 8.87
N LYS A 47 9.77 -0.84 8.13
CA LYS A 47 10.83 0.00 8.68
C LYS A 47 10.28 1.33 9.21
N GLY A 48 9.36 1.94 8.49
CA GLY A 48 8.73 3.19 8.90
C GLY A 48 7.92 3.07 10.19
N TYR A 49 7.34 1.90 10.43
CA TYR A 49 6.57 1.62 11.65
C TYR A 49 7.37 0.85 12.70
N GLU A 50 8.68 0.82 12.59
CA GLU A 50 9.55 0.02 13.46
C GLU A 50 9.31 0.30 14.94
N LYS A 51 9.08 1.55 15.32
CA LYS A 51 8.81 1.97 16.70
C LYS A 51 7.48 1.40 17.23
N ASP A 52 6.54 1.11 16.35
CA ASP A 52 5.21 0.59 16.70
C ASP A 52 5.09 -0.93 16.50
N GLY A 53 6.19 -1.59 16.12
CA GLY A 53 6.24 -3.03 15.97
C GLY A 53 6.49 -3.53 14.55
N GLY A 54 6.55 -2.65 13.55
CA GLY A 54 6.81 -3.04 12.16
C GLY A 54 5.81 -4.07 11.66
N ARG A 55 6.30 -5.21 11.15
CA ARG A 55 5.44 -6.27 10.61
C ARG A 55 4.50 -6.90 11.65
N ALA A 56 4.77 -6.73 12.94
CA ALA A 56 3.87 -7.21 13.99
C ALA A 56 2.52 -6.47 13.98
N LEU A 57 2.44 -5.34 13.27
CA LEU A 57 1.18 -4.61 13.08
C LEU A 57 0.22 -5.34 12.13
N ILE A 58 0.71 -6.27 11.31
CA ILE A 58 -0.17 -7.06 10.43
C ILE A 58 -1.12 -7.87 11.32
N GLY A 59 -2.41 -7.79 11.02
CA GLY A 59 -3.46 -8.39 11.80
C GLY A 59 -4.07 -7.47 12.86
N LYS A 60 -3.46 -6.30 13.08
CA LYS A 60 -3.99 -5.29 14.00
C LYS A 60 -4.83 -4.25 13.25
N ASN A 61 -5.72 -3.59 13.98
CA ASN A 61 -6.55 -2.54 13.40
C ASN A 61 -5.73 -1.25 13.32
N MET A 62 -5.58 -0.71 12.11
CA MET A 62 -4.82 0.52 11.90
C MET A 62 -5.45 1.73 12.59
N LEU A 63 -6.77 1.71 12.85
CA LEU A 63 -7.45 2.80 13.55
C LEU A 63 -6.97 2.90 14.99
N ASP A 64 -6.61 1.78 15.61
CA ASP A 64 -6.10 1.78 16.98
C ASP A 64 -4.70 2.37 17.08
N CYS A 65 -3.97 2.41 15.96
CA CYS A 65 -2.60 2.94 15.89
C CYS A 65 -2.56 4.43 15.57
N HIS A 66 -3.71 5.03 15.23
CA HIS A 66 -3.79 6.44 14.83
C HIS A 66 -4.42 7.27 15.94
N PRO A 67 -3.74 8.33 16.40
CA PRO A 67 -4.39 9.32 17.28
C PRO A 67 -5.37 10.18 16.49
N GLU A 68 -6.27 10.87 17.18
CA GLU A 68 -7.13 11.85 16.55
C GLU A 68 -6.28 13.07 16.10
N PRO A 69 -6.61 13.74 14.97
CA PRO A 69 -7.80 13.52 14.11
C PRO A 69 -7.61 12.47 13.03
N ALA A 70 -6.42 11.87 12.92
CA ALA A 70 -6.09 10.91 11.87
C ALA A 70 -6.99 9.66 11.91
N ARG A 71 -7.36 9.21 13.11
CA ARG A 71 -8.25 8.05 13.28
C ARG A 71 -9.61 8.27 12.61
N THR A 72 -10.26 9.38 12.91
CA THR A 72 -11.55 9.72 12.33
C THR A 72 -11.46 9.87 10.81
N LYS A 73 -10.42 10.54 10.32
CA LYS A 73 -10.22 10.72 8.87
C LYS A 73 -10.06 9.38 8.16
N THR A 74 -9.26 8.48 8.72
CA THR A 74 -9.02 7.16 8.13
C THR A 74 -10.32 6.32 8.13
N ALA A 75 -11.09 6.37 9.22
CA ALA A 75 -12.39 5.69 9.29
C ALA A 75 -13.35 6.22 8.23
N GLN A 76 -13.39 7.54 8.02
CA GLN A 76 -14.21 8.15 6.98
C GLN A 76 -13.79 7.70 5.58
N LEU A 77 -12.49 7.61 5.31
CA LEU A 77 -11.98 7.15 4.01
C LEU A 77 -12.38 5.70 3.73
N LEU A 78 -12.27 4.83 4.71
CA LEU A 78 -12.71 3.44 4.57
C LEU A 78 -14.20 3.35 4.27
N GLN A 79 -15.01 4.11 4.97
CA GLN A 79 -16.47 4.11 4.79
C GLN A 79 -16.88 4.72 3.45
N ALA A 80 -16.27 5.84 3.07
CA ALA A 80 -16.61 6.58 1.85
C ALA A 80 -16.02 5.95 0.59
N ARG A 81 -15.01 5.08 0.72
CA ARG A 81 -14.32 4.45 -0.41
C ARG A 81 -13.76 5.48 -1.37
N GLN A 82 -13.15 6.54 -0.83
CA GLN A 82 -12.60 7.66 -1.59
C GLN A 82 -11.09 7.69 -1.52
N LYS A 83 -10.49 8.28 -2.56
CA LYS A 83 -9.06 8.57 -2.57
C LYS A 83 -8.78 9.78 -1.70
N ASN A 84 -7.60 9.77 -1.07
CA ASN A 84 -7.10 10.90 -0.31
C ASN A 84 -5.62 11.06 -0.63
N VAL A 85 -5.25 12.19 -1.22
CA VAL A 85 -3.88 12.41 -1.69
C VAL A 85 -3.39 13.73 -1.13
N TYR A 86 -2.22 13.70 -0.51
CA TYR A 86 -1.61 14.90 0.07
C TYR A 86 -0.10 14.72 0.18
N THR A 87 0.58 15.80 0.52
CA THR A 87 2.02 15.76 0.76
C THR A 87 2.33 16.10 2.21
N ILE A 88 3.42 15.56 2.69
CA ILE A 88 4.00 15.90 3.99
C ILE A 88 5.48 16.22 3.83
N GLU A 89 6.02 16.99 4.76
CA GLU A 89 7.45 17.23 4.88
C GLU A 89 7.89 16.82 6.27
N LYS A 90 8.98 16.06 6.35
CA LYS A 90 9.53 15.62 7.61
C LYS A 90 11.03 15.40 7.44
N ASN A 91 11.82 16.01 8.32
CA ASN A 91 13.28 15.84 8.33
C ASN A 91 13.94 16.17 6.98
N GLY A 92 13.47 17.21 6.29
CA GLY A 92 14.02 17.62 5.00
C GLY A 92 13.61 16.77 3.82
N VAL A 93 12.65 15.89 3.99
CA VAL A 93 12.13 15.00 2.93
C VAL A 93 10.66 15.31 2.70
N LYS A 94 10.30 15.42 1.42
CA LYS A 94 8.89 15.56 1.01
C LYS A 94 8.37 14.21 0.57
N LYS A 95 7.17 13.86 1.04
CA LYS A 95 6.52 12.60 0.69
C LYS A 95 5.13 12.84 0.14
N LEU A 96 4.78 12.09 -0.89
CA LEU A 96 3.41 11.98 -1.39
C LEU A 96 2.74 10.83 -0.65
N ILE A 97 1.63 11.13 0.00
CA ILE A 97 0.79 10.13 0.64
C ILE A 97 -0.42 9.91 -0.26
N TYR A 98 -0.58 8.71 -0.73
CA TYR A 98 -1.66 8.34 -1.65
C TYR A 98 -2.46 7.22 -1.02
N GLN A 99 -3.68 7.52 -0.60
CA GLN A 99 -4.59 6.56 -0.01
C GLN A 99 -5.71 6.28 -0.99
N SER A 100 -5.96 5.01 -1.27
CA SER A 100 -6.96 4.61 -2.26
C SER A 100 -7.66 3.33 -1.83
N PRO A 101 -8.96 3.19 -2.11
CA PRO A 101 -9.58 1.88 -2.06
C PRO A 101 -8.86 0.94 -3.01
N TRP A 102 -8.84 -0.34 -2.69
CA TRP A 102 -8.39 -1.38 -3.61
C TRP A 102 -9.51 -2.37 -3.86
N TYR A 103 -9.49 -3.00 -5.02
CA TYR A 103 -10.61 -3.77 -5.53
C TYR A 103 -10.14 -5.16 -5.95
N GLU A 104 -11.05 -6.12 -5.83
CA GLU A 104 -10.87 -7.47 -6.32
C GLU A 104 -12.18 -7.92 -6.94
N ASN A 105 -12.15 -8.32 -8.20
CA ASN A 105 -13.35 -8.67 -8.95
C ASN A 105 -14.44 -7.58 -8.92
N GLY A 106 -14.02 -6.31 -8.94
CA GLY A 106 -14.93 -5.17 -8.92
C GLY A 106 -15.45 -4.79 -7.54
N GLU A 107 -15.12 -5.54 -6.50
CA GLU A 107 -15.56 -5.24 -5.13
C GLU A 107 -14.45 -4.54 -4.35
N CYS A 108 -14.82 -3.49 -3.61
CA CYS A 108 -13.90 -2.80 -2.72
C CYS A 108 -13.52 -3.72 -1.56
N ARG A 109 -12.24 -3.90 -1.35
CA ARG A 109 -11.71 -4.81 -0.31
C ARG A 109 -11.07 -4.08 0.87
N GLY A 110 -10.79 -2.82 0.73
CA GLY A 110 -10.14 -2.06 1.79
C GLY A 110 -9.42 -0.84 1.26
N LEU A 111 -8.35 -0.49 1.93
CA LEU A 111 -7.55 0.69 1.65
C LEU A 111 -6.09 0.29 1.43
N VAL A 112 -5.46 0.90 0.43
CA VAL A 112 -4.02 0.84 0.25
C VAL A 112 -3.44 2.24 0.46
N GLU A 113 -2.33 2.32 1.20
CA GLU A 113 -1.59 3.57 1.39
C GLU A 113 -0.21 3.43 0.80
N LEU A 114 0.15 4.39 -0.05
CA LEU A 114 1.49 4.55 -0.58
C LEU A 114 2.11 5.79 0.07
N SER A 115 3.35 5.66 0.55
CA SER A 115 4.13 6.79 1.04
C SER A 115 5.42 6.84 0.24
N LEU A 116 5.52 7.83 -0.63
CA LEU A 116 6.58 7.91 -1.64
C LEU A 116 7.39 9.19 -1.44
N GLU A 117 8.70 9.07 -1.37
CA GLU A 117 9.57 10.24 -1.39
C GLU A 117 9.50 10.88 -2.79
N ILE A 118 9.34 12.19 -2.82
CA ILE A 118 9.26 12.96 -4.06
C ILE A 118 10.17 14.18 -3.96
N PRO A 119 10.62 14.74 -5.10
CA PRO A 119 11.31 16.03 -5.10
C PRO A 119 10.42 17.13 -4.53
N PHE A 120 11.02 18.17 -3.93
CA PHE A 120 10.26 19.34 -3.45
C PHE A 120 9.49 20.02 -4.56
N GLU A 121 10.08 20.04 -5.75
CA GLU A 121 9.44 20.57 -6.96
C GLU A 121 9.34 19.46 -8.00
N LEU A 122 8.12 19.01 -8.27
CA LEU A 122 7.88 17.99 -9.28
C LEU A 122 7.82 18.61 -10.67
N PRO A 123 8.57 18.06 -11.65
CA PRO A 123 8.36 18.43 -13.05
C PRO A 123 6.91 18.16 -13.46
N HIS A 124 6.35 19.06 -14.26
CA HIS A 124 4.98 18.92 -14.73
C HIS A 124 4.95 19.05 -16.25
N PHE A 125 4.34 18.07 -16.90
CA PHE A 125 4.25 18.01 -18.36
C PHE A 125 2.81 17.80 -18.78
N ILE A 126 2.37 18.58 -19.74
CA ILE A 126 1.07 18.39 -20.36
C ILE A 126 1.28 17.45 -21.56
N ARG A 127 0.60 16.34 -21.57
CA ARG A 127 0.64 15.36 -22.68
C ARG A 127 -0.60 15.54 -23.55
N LYS A 128 -0.40 15.42 -24.87
CA LYS A 128 -1.50 15.47 -25.84
C LYS A 128 -1.85 14.08 -26.34
#